data_f5da2fa2989719304d5a51b67ecf712b
#
_entry.id   f5da2fa2989719304d5a51b67ecf712b
#
_cell.length_a   1.000
_cell.length_b   1.000
_cell.length_c   1.000
_cell.angle_alpha   90.00
_cell.angle_beta   90.00
_cell.angle_gamma   90.00
#
_symmetry.space_group_name_H-M   'P 1'
#
loop_
_entity.id
_entity.type
_entity.pdbx_description
1 polymer ?
#
loop_
_entity_poly.entity_id
_entity_poly.type
_entity_poly.pdbx_seq_one_letter_code
_entity_poly.pdbx_strand_id
1 'polypeptide(L)'
;IIGVLWRRSLCRRRTLSCCHWLLPIGIISVILRHTFLPHNNTRLTHLCGPADAHLRTIEVALEVSIAHRHEQFKVDGPKAKATQAMELLQALYELAERPIAEDTLQIMLAGDSELIEAPEGAIVLNTRRADLRGRTPTQSLYLQNIASHDITFGIGPAGTGKTYLAVASAVDALERSAVQRIVLTRPAVEAGERLGVLPGDLAQKVDPYLRPLYDALYELMGHDKVQKAFERNAIEIAPLAFMRGRTLNNAFVILDEAQNTTPE
;
A
#
# COMPACT_ATOMS: atom_id res chain seq x y z
N ILE A 1 -2.81 -5.56 13.28
CA ILE A 1 -2.50 -4.58 14.36
C ILE A 1 -1.73 -3.44 13.74
N ILE A 2 -2.34 -2.27 13.62
CA ILE A 2 -1.69 -1.04 13.17
C ILE A 2 -1.59 -0.16 14.40
N GLY A 3 -0.40 0.02 14.96
CA GLY A 3 -0.17 0.86 16.11
C GLY A 3 0.72 2.04 15.73
N VAL A 4 0.54 3.19 16.35
CA VAL A 4 1.31 4.41 16.10
C VAL A 4 2.22 4.68 17.30
N LEU A 5 3.53 4.77 17.09
CA LEU A 5 4.47 5.28 18.08
C LEU A 5 4.75 6.77 17.81
N TRP A 6 4.34 7.65 18.72
CA TRP A 6 4.57 9.09 18.64
C TRP A 6 5.94 9.43 19.26
N ARG A 7 6.86 9.96 18.48
CA ARG A 7 8.09 10.56 18.98
C ARG A 7 7.96 12.07 18.92
N ARG A 8 7.82 12.72 20.07
CA ARG A 8 8.01 14.17 20.21
C ARG A 8 9.47 14.50 20.03
N SER A 9 9.86 15.16 18.96
CA SER A 9 11.12 15.90 18.88
C SER A 9 10.86 17.31 19.37
N LEU A 10 11.50 17.65 20.50
CA LEU A 10 11.60 19.00 21.03
C LEU A 10 12.42 19.86 20.04
N CYS A 11 11.77 20.70 19.28
CA CYS A 11 12.41 21.73 18.51
C CYS A 11 12.53 22.98 19.39
N ARG A 12 13.73 23.22 19.93
CA ARG A 12 14.08 24.49 20.59
C ARG A 12 14.07 25.61 19.55
N ARG A 13 13.23 26.62 19.81
CA ARG A 13 13.27 27.91 19.12
C ARG A 13 14.64 28.53 19.33
N ARG A 14 15.30 28.88 18.25
CA ARG A 14 16.28 29.98 18.19
C ARG A 14 15.92 30.88 17.01
N THR A 15 15.47 32.05 17.35
CA THR A 15 15.36 33.22 16.49
C THR A 15 16.76 33.62 16.00
N LEU A 16 16.94 33.69 14.68
CA LEU A 16 17.94 34.54 14.06
C LEU A 16 17.39 35.05 12.74
N SER A 17 17.07 36.32 12.76
CA SER A 17 16.85 37.17 11.59
C SER A 17 18.13 37.20 10.75
N CYS A 18 18.04 36.86 9.49
CA CYS A 18 18.96 37.29 8.46
C CYS A 18 18.29 37.24 7.10
N CYS A 19 17.93 38.38 6.59
CA CYS A 19 17.55 38.57 5.19
C CYS A 19 18.74 38.17 4.32
N HIS A 20 18.64 37.05 3.63
CA HIS A 20 19.48 36.73 2.49
C HIS A 20 18.62 36.59 1.26
N TRP A 21 18.87 37.47 0.32
CA TRP A 21 18.40 37.38 -1.04
C TRP A 21 18.90 36.06 -1.64
N LEU A 22 18.04 35.04 -1.71
CA LEU A 22 18.28 33.87 -2.51
C LEU A 22 17.82 34.16 -3.93
N LEU A 23 18.81 34.39 -4.80
CA LEU A 23 18.64 34.26 -6.24
C LEU A 23 18.05 32.88 -6.55
N PRO A 24 17.13 32.73 -7.53
CA PRO A 24 16.64 31.44 -7.92
C PRO A 24 17.82 30.60 -8.43
N ILE A 25 18.17 29.56 -7.69
CA ILE A 25 19.10 28.53 -8.17
C ILE A 25 18.41 27.92 -9.41
N GLY A 26 18.96 28.25 -10.59
CA GLY A 26 18.46 27.72 -11.84
C GLY A 26 18.39 26.21 -11.74
N ILE A 27 17.20 25.64 -11.87
CA ILE A 27 16.97 24.19 -11.96
C ILE A 27 17.70 23.76 -13.23
N ILE A 28 18.86 23.12 -13.08
CA ILE A 28 19.61 22.56 -14.21
C ILE A 28 18.80 21.37 -14.72
N SER A 29 18.03 21.59 -15.79
CA SER A 29 17.40 20.48 -16.51
C SER A 29 18.46 19.69 -17.27
N VAL A 30 18.37 18.38 -17.18
CA VAL A 30 19.28 17.45 -17.86
C VAL A 30 18.47 16.58 -18.82
N ILE A 31 19.02 16.33 -19.98
CA ILE A 31 18.46 15.41 -20.95
C ILE A 31 19.21 14.08 -20.84
N LEU A 32 18.52 13.05 -20.37
CA LEU A 32 19.01 11.68 -20.37
C LEU A 32 18.47 10.94 -21.58
N ARG A 33 19.31 10.11 -22.20
CA ARG A 33 18.91 9.26 -23.33
C ARG A 33 19.28 7.82 -23.02
N HIS A 34 18.38 6.89 -23.30
CA HIS A 34 18.62 5.47 -23.15
C HIS A 34 18.01 4.69 -24.32
N THR A 35 18.67 3.60 -24.71
CA THR A 35 18.18 2.68 -25.74
C THR A 35 17.98 1.32 -25.11
N PHE A 36 16.76 0.79 -25.15
CA PHE A 36 16.45 -0.50 -24.57
C PHE A 36 16.89 -1.67 -25.46
N LEU A 37 17.66 -2.58 -24.88
CA LEU A 37 18.14 -3.80 -25.52
C LEU A 37 17.81 -5.03 -24.64
N PRO A 38 17.48 -6.21 -25.22
CA PRO A 38 17.25 -6.48 -26.64
C PRO A 38 15.99 -5.80 -27.18
N HIS A 39 16.00 -5.44 -28.46
CA HIS A 39 14.86 -4.81 -29.13
C HIS A 39 13.65 -5.76 -29.17
N ASN A 40 12.57 -5.40 -28.50
CA ASN A 40 11.32 -6.17 -28.45
C ASN A 40 10.10 -5.24 -28.45
N ASN A 41 9.40 -5.19 -29.58
CA ASN A 41 8.22 -4.34 -29.73
C ASN A 41 7.10 -4.66 -28.72
N THR A 42 6.92 -5.93 -28.35
CA THR A 42 5.92 -6.35 -27.39
C THR A 42 6.26 -5.79 -26.01
N ARG A 43 7.52 -5.88 -25.58
CA ARG A 43 7.96 -5.28 -24.32
C ARG A 43 7.79 -3.76 -24.31
N LEU A 44 8.12 -3.08 -25.41
CA LEU A 44 7.92 -1.63 -25.53
C LEU A 44 6.45 -1.25 -25.43
N THR A 45 5.55 -2.02 -26.05
CA THR A 45 4.10 -1.79 -25.93
C THR A 45 3.61 -1.98 -24.49
N HIS A 46 4.10 -3.00 -23.78
CA HIS A 46 3.77 -3.23 -22.37
C HIS A 46 4.34 -2.13 -21.46
N LEU A 47 5.55 -1.63 -21.75
CA LEU A 47 6.19 -0.53 -21.04
C LEU A 47 5.41 0.77 -21.16
N CYS A 48 5.06 1.15 -22.41
CA CYS A 48 4.35 2.40 -22.67
C CYS A 48 2.87 2.36 -22.21
N GLY A 49 2.28 1.17 -22.23
CA GLY A 49 0.85 0.98 -21.93
C GLY A 49 -0.07 1.49 -23.07
N PRO A 50 -1.40 1.39 -22.89
CA PRO A 50 -2.38 1.87 -23.86
C PRO A 50 -2.23 3.39 -24.06
N ALA A 51 -1.98 3.83 -25.31
CA ALA A 51 -1.81 5.24 -25.66
C ALA A 51 -0.78 5.99 -24.79
N ASP A 52 0.34 5.33 -24.44
CA ASP A 52 1.41 5.84 -23.60
C ASP A 52 0.97 6.25 -22.20
N ALA A 53 -0.08 5.61 -21.66
CA ALA A 53 -0.65 5.94 -20.35
C ALA A 53 0.40 5.83 -19.22
N HIS A 54 1.24 4.80 -19.26
CA HIS A 54 2.27 4.61 -18.24
C HIS A 54 3.30 5.74 -18.25
N LEU A 55 3.72 6.18 -19.45
CA LEU A 55 4.68 7.28 -19.59
C LEU A 55 4.12 8.58 -19.04
N ARG A 56 2.83 8.88 -19.34
CA ARG A 56 2.15 10.07 -18.80
C ARG A 56 2.04 10.05 -17.28
N THR A 57 1.76 8.89 -16.71
CA THR A 57 1.72 8.73 -15.23
C THR A 57 3.08 9.02 -14.62
N ILE A 58 4.17 8.53 -15.24
CA ILE A 58 5.55 8.80 -14.79
C ILE A 58 5.91 10.29 -14.93
N GLU A 59 5.56 10.91 -16.06
CA GLU A 59 5.79 12.34 -16.31
C GLU A 59 5.16 13.22 -15.23
N VAL A 60 3.89 12.96 -14.89
CA VAL A 60 3.16 13.71 -13.87
C VAL A 60 3.74 13.48 -12.48
N ALA A 61 4.04 12.22 -12.12
CA ALA A 61 4.52 11.86 -10.79
C ALA A 61 5.93 12.41 -10.50
N LEU A 62 6.82 12.38 -11.48
CA LEU A 62 8.22 12.81 -11.33
C LEU A 62 8.50 14.23 -11.88
N GLU A 63 7.49 14.89 -12.44
CA GLU A 63 7.61 16.24 -13.07
C GLU A 63 8.75 16.27 -14.11
N VAL A 64 8.78 15.27 -14.99
CA VAL A 64 9.72 15.13 -16.11
C VAL A 64 8.95 15.07 -17.43
N SER A 65 9.64 15.25 -18.55
CA SER A 65 9.08 15.02 -19.88
C SER A 65 9.76 13.83 -20.52
N ILE A 66 8.97 12.86 -21.03
CA ILE A 66 9.44 11.63 -21.63
C ILE A 66 9.03 11.60 -23.10
N ALA A 67 10.00 11.60 -23.99
CA ALA A 67 9.77 11.41 -25.43
C ALA A 67 10.45 10.11 -25.87
N HIS A 68 9.76 9.29 -26.65
CA HIS A 68 10.37 8.09 -27.20
C HIS A 68 10.21 8.00 -28.73
N ARG A 69 11.15 7.32 -29.36
CA ARG A 69 11.08 6.96 -30.76
C ARG A 69 11.62 5.54 -30.89
N HIS A 70 10.68 4.58 -31.08
CA HIS A 70 10.97 3.15 -31.00
C HIS A 70 11.63 2.78 -29.66
N GLU A 71 12.83 2.21 -29.66
CA GLU A 71 13.60 1.81 -28.46
C GLU A 71 14.35 2.95 -27.77
N GLN A 72 14.41 4.12 -28.38
CA GLN A 72 15.12 5.28 -27.85
C GLN A 72 14.21 6.14 -27.00
N PHE A 73 14.52 6.25 -25.72
CA PHE A 73 13.82 7.10 -24.76
C PHE A 73 14.69 8.30 -24.39
N LYS A 74 14.04 9.44 -24.30
CA LYS A 74 14.63 10.71 -23.87
C LYS A 74 13.84 11.23 -22.69
N VAL A 75 14.50 11.43 -21.56
CA VAL A 75 13.92 12.03 -20.35
C VAL A 75 14.52 13.40 -20.15
N ASP A 76 13.67 14.43 -20.02
CA ASP A 76 14.05 15.84 -19.82
C ASP A 76 13.45 16.34 -18.50
N GLY A 77 14.29 16.85 -17.60
CA GLY A 77 13.85 17.34 -16.30
C GLY A 77 15.00 17.64 -15.34
N PRO A 78 14.68 17.96 -14.07
CA PRO A 78 15.68 18.13 -13.02
C PRO A 78 16.54 16.87 -12.89
N LYS A 79 17.86 17.02 -12.75
CA LYS A 79 18.82 15.90 -12.77
C LYS A 79 18.41 14.71 -11.90
N ALA A 80 18.03 14.96 -10.65
CA ALA A 80 17.63 13.88 -9.73
C ALA A 80 16.36 13.14 -10.21
N LYS A 81 15.33 13.89 -10.64
CA LYS A 81 14.05 13.33 -11.12
C LYS A 81 14.22 12.63 -12.46
N ALA A 82 15.04 13.17 -13.37
CA ALA A 82 15.34 12.55 -14.65
C ALA A 82 16.12 11.23 -14.48
N THR A 83 17.05 11.16 -13.52
CA THR A 83 17.76 9.91 -13.20
C THR A 83 16.80 8.87 -12.62
N GLN A 84 15.98 9.26 -11.66
CA GLN A 84 14.96 8.38 -11.06
C GLN A 84 13.97 7.86 -12.12
N ALA A 85 13.49 8.72 -13.02
CA ALA A 85 12.61 8.32 -14.11
C ALA A 85 13.28 7.32 -15.06
N MET A 86 14.57 7.50 -15.34
CA MET A 86 15.31 6.60 -16.20
C MET A 86 15.53 5.22 -15.55
N GLU A 87 15.88 5.17 -14.27
CA GLU A 87 16.01 3.92 -13.50
C GLU A 87 14.68 3.18 -13.42
N LEU A 88 13.58 3.92 -13.20
CA LEU A 88 12.23 3.37 -13.20
C LEU A 88 11.86 2.75 -14.56
N LEU A 89 12.15 3.46 -15.66
CA LEU A 89 11.90 2.95 -17.02
C LEU A 89 12.71 1.67 -17.31
N GLN A 90 13.94 1.60 -16.84
CA GLN A 90 14.79 0.40 -16.98
C GLN A 90 14.19 -0.79 -16.21
N ALA A 91 13.83 -0.59 -14.95
CA ALA A 91 13.23 -1.63 -14.14
C ALA A 91 11.87 -2.10 -14.70
N LEU A 92 11.04 -1.17 -15.20
CA LEU A 92 9.78 -1.51 -15.87
C LEU A 92 10.01 -2.29 -17.17
N TYR A 93 11.06 -2.00 -17.94
CA TYR A 93 11.38 -2.73 -19.16
C TYR A 93 11.75 -4.20 -18.90
N GLU A 94 12.44 -4.47 -17.80
CA GLU A 94 12.73 -5.84 -17.37
C GLU A 94 11.46 -6.63 -17.03
N LEU A 95 10.48 -5.97 -16.42
CA LEU A 95 9.18 -6.56 -16.09
C LEU A 95 8.22 -6.65 -17.28
N ALA A 96 8.48 -5.92 -18.36
CA ALA A 96 7.59 -5.78 -19.51
C ALA A 96 7.48 -7.07 -20.39
N GLU A 97 7.94 -8.23 -19.92
CA GLU A 97 7.61 -9.53 -20.54
C GLU A 97 6.11 -9.81 -20.56
N ARG A 98 5.41 -9.28 -19.57
CA ARG A 98 3.94 -9.32 -19.45
C ARG A 98 3.38 -7.91 -19.38
N PRO A 99 2.09 -7.71 -19.71
CA PRO A 99 1.44 -6.41 -19.52
C PRO A 99 1.62 -5.91 -18.08
N ILE A 100 2.08 -4.67 -17.94
CA ILE A 100 2.30 -4.04 -16.63
C ILE A 100 0.94 -3.55 -16.13
N ALA A 101 0.55 -3.97 -14.92
CA ALA A 101 -0.64 -3.46 -14.28
C ALA A 101 -0.39 -2.05 -13.72
N GLU A 102 -1.40 -1.20 -13.73
CA GLU A 102 -1.31 0.17 -13.22
C GLU A 102 -0.90 0.23 -11.74
N ASP A 103 -1.37 -0.72 -10.94
CA ASP A 103 -0.97 -0.87 -9.54
C ASP A 103 0.54 -1.09 -9.37
N THR A 104 1.16 -1.88 -10.28
CA THR A 104 2.60 -2.13 -10.28
C THR A 104 3.37 -0.84 -10.58
N LEU A 105 2.90 -0.06 -11.54
CA LEU A 105 3.49 1.23 -11.89
C LEU A 105 3.42 2.21 -10.70
N GLN A 106 2.28 2.30 -10.02
CA GLN A 106 2.11 3.17 -8.87
C GLN A 106 3.00 2.78 -7.69
N ILE A 107 3.16 1.48 -7.44
CA ILE A 107 4.07 0.97 -6.40
C ILE A 107 5.51 1.38 -6.69
N MET A 108 5.96 1.24 -7.94
CA MET A 108 7.32 1.63 -8.34
C MET A 108 7.55 3.15 -8.28
N LEU A 109 6.54 3.95 -8.62
CA LEU A 109 6.58 5.41 -8.49
C LEU A 109 6.65 5.88 -7.04
N ALA A 110 6.07 5.13 -6.10
CA ALA A 110 6.12 5.44 -4.67
C ALA A 110 7.52 5.29 -4.05
N GLY A 111 8.53 4.89 -4.83
CA GLY A 111 9.92 4.78 -4.39
C GLY A 111 10.31 3.40 -3.84
N ASP A 112 9.41 2.42 -3.87
CA ASP A 112 9.69 1.02 -3.56
C ASP A 112 10.35 0.33 -4.79
N SER A 113 11.34 0.98 -5.39
CA SER A 113 11.97 0.54 -6.65
C SER A 113 12.89 -0.69 -6.53
N GLU A 114 12.90 -1.36 -5.41
CA GLU A 114 13.46 -2.70 -5.32
C GLU A 114 12.39 -3.76 -5.61
N LEU A 115 12.00 -3.90 -6.88
CA LEU A 115 11.39 -5.13 -7.37
C LEU A 115 12.49 -6.19 -7.42
N ILE A 116 12.89 -6.63 -6.27
CA ILE A 116 13.77 -7.76 -6.11
C ILE A 116 12.92 -9.00 -6.36
N GLU A 117 13.49 -9.96 -7.06
CA GLU A 117 13.07 -11.37 -7.04
C GLU A 117 12.60 -11.70 -5.62
N ALA A 118 11.43 -12.33 -5.50
CA ALA A 118 10.86 -12.64 -4.20
C ALA A 118 11.96 -13.20 -3.30
N PRO A 119 12.25 -12.58 -2.14
CA PRO A 119 13.37 -13.02 -1.31
C PRO A 119 13.21 -14.51 -1.04
N GLU A 120 14.31 -15.26 -1.14
CA GLU A 120 14.32 -16.68 -0.74
C GLU A 120 13.72 -16.76 0.66
N GLY A 121 12.58 -17.45 0.80
CA GLY A 121 11.80 -17.50 2.04
C GLY A 121 10.58 -16.59 2.09
N ALA A 122 10.11 -16.05 0.95
CA ALA A 122 8.86 -15.30 0.91
C ALA A 122 7.70 -16.10 1.51
N ILE A 123 7.00 -15.51 2.48
CA ILE A 123 5.82 -16.13 3.10
C ILE A 123 4.71 -16.21 2.05
N VAL A 124 4.27 -17.43 1.77
CA VAL A 124 3.07 -17.70 0.97
C VAL A 124 1.91 -17.94 1.91
N LEU A 125 0.84 -17.16 1.76
CA LEU A 125 -0.34 -17.23 2.61
C LEU A 125 -1.34 -18.25 2.05
N ASN A 126 -1.87 -19.11 2.94
CA ASN A 126 -2.88 -20.09 2.60
C ASN A 126 -4.27 -19.44 2.55
N THR A 127 -4.65 -18.94 1.39
CA THR A 127 -5.94 -18.30 1.13
C THR A 127 -6.61 -18.93 -0.10
N ARG A 128 -7.86 -18.56 -0.40
CA ARG A 128 -8.53 -19.00 -1.64
C ARG A 128 -7.75 -18.57 -2.89
N ARG A 129 -7.04 -17.46 -2.81
CA ARG A 129 -6.16 -16.98 -3.88
C ARG A 129 -4.83 -17.72 -3.76
N ALA A 130 -4.56 -18.61 -4.71
CA ALA A 130 -3.29 -19.34 -4.75
C ALA A 130 -2.11 -18.37 -4.83
N ASP A 131 -1.00 -18.71 -4.16
CA ASP A 131 0.28 -18.01 -4.19
C ASP A 131 0.24 -16.53 -3.75
N LEU A 132 -0.65 -16.20 -2.80
CA LEU A 132 -0.67 -14.86 -2.23
C LEU A 132 0.59 -14.61 -1.40
N ARG A 133 1.40 -13.65 -1.85
CA ARG A 133 2.68 -13.25 -1.22
C ARG A 133 2.90 -11.76 -1.37
N GLY A 134 3.85 -11.22 -0.63
CA GLY A 134 4.30 -9.84 -0.83
C GLY A 134 4.86 -9.66 -2.25
N ARG A 135 4.42 -8.63 -2.95
CA ARG A 135 4.88 -8.27 -4.29
C ARG A 135 6.12 -7.38 -4.25
N THR A 136 6.32 -6.67 -3.14
CA THR A 136 7.47 -5.81 -2.90
C THR A 136 8.24 -6.29 -1.69
N PRO A 137 9.54 -5.94 -1.54
CA PRO A 137 10.32 -6.25 -0.34
C PRO A 137 9.67 -5.74 0.93
N THR A 138 9.12 -4.53 0.90
CA THR A 138 8.42 -3.92 2.04
C THR A 138 7.17 -4.70 2.42
N GLN A 139 6.38 -5.18 1.44
CA GLN A 139 5.24 -6.06 1.70
C GLN A 139 5.68 -7.41 2.27
N SER A 140 6.77 -7.99 1.75
CA SER A 140 7.33 -9.25 2.26
C SER A 140 7.82 -9.09 3.69
N LEU A 141 8.51 -8.01 4.01
CA LEU A 141 8.92 -7.65 5.38
C LEU A 141 7.71 -7.45 6.29
N TYR A 142 6.65 -6.81 5.80
CA TYR A 142 5.41 -6.64 6.56
C TYR A 142 4.77 -7.99 6.93
N LEU A 143 4.67 -8.91 5.96
CA LEU A 143 4.17 -10.26 6.21
C LEU A 143 5.06 -11.06 7.20
N GLN A 144 6.39 -10.93 7.09
CA GLN A 144 7.33 -11.54 8.03
C GLN A 144 7.15 -10.97 9.44
N ASN A 145 6.99 -9.67 9.58
CA ASN A 145 6.75 -9.03 10.87
C ASN A 145 5.42 -9.48 11.49
N ILE A 146 4.35 -9.61 10.70
CA ILE A 146 3.07 -10.14 11.17
C ILE A 146 3.22 -11.59 11.67
N ALA A 147 3.99 -12.41 10.97
CA ALA A 147 4.17 -13.81 11.32
C ALA A 147 5.07 -14.03 12.55
N SER A 148 5.99 -13.10 12.84
CA SER A 148 7.04 -13.26 13.85
C SER A 148 6.84 -12.43 15.13
N HIS A 149 5.92 -11.46 15.13
CA HIS A 149 5.69 -10.55 16.24
C HIS A 149 4.23 -10.56 16.70
N ASP A 150 4.03 -10.39 18.01
CA ASP A 150 2.68 -10.29 18.57
C ASP A 150 1.95 -9.00 18.17
N ILE A 151 2.70 -7.93 17.90
CA ILE A 151 2.19 -6.63 17.48
C ILE A 151 2.99 -6.13 16.29
N THR A 152 2.29 -5.78 15.21
CA THR A 152 2.88 -5.22 13.99
C THR A 152 2.16 -3.94 13.59
N PHE A 153 2.92 -2.93 13.20
CA PHE A 153 2.40 -1.66 12.70
C PHE A 153 2.66 -1.54 11.21
N GLY A 154 1.59 -1.43 10.42
CA GLY A 154 1.67 -1.15 8.98
C GLY A 154 1.48 0.35 8.73
N ILE A 155 2.55 1.08 8.44
CA ILE A 155 2.54 2.52 8.16
C ILE A 155 2.94 2.72 6.70
N GLY A 156 2.18 3.53 5.97
CA GLY A 156 2.47 3.83 4.57
C GLY A 156 1.31 4.49 3.84
N PRO A 157 1.50 4.93 2.58
CA PRO A 157 0.47 5.58 1.77
C PRO A 157 -0.76 4.70 1.54
N ALA A 158 -1.87 5.31 1.12
CA ALA A 158 -3.05 4.59 0.67
C ALA A 158 -2.71 3.74 -0.58
N GLY A 159 -3.45 2.64 -0.79
CA GLY A 159 -3.28 1.79 -1.97
C GLY A 159 -2.10 0.80 -1.92
N THR A 160 -1.24 0.81 -0.91
CA THR A 160 -0.08 -0.10 -0.79
C THR A 160 -0.42 -1.51 -0.30
N GLY A 161 -1.69 -1.84 -0.12
CA GLY A 161 -2.15 -3.19 0.24
C GLY A 161 -2.06 -3.54 1.73
N LYS A 162 -1.82 -2.58 2.64
CA LYS A 162 -1.65 -2.84 4.09
C LYS A 162 -2.80 -3.62 4.70
N THR A 163 -4.03 -3.13 4.53
CA THR A 163 -5.26 -3.76 5.06
C THR A 163 -5.48 -5.12 4.42
N TYR A 164 -5.33 -5.24 3.11
CA TYR A 164 -5.51 -6.49 2.38
C TYR A 164 -4.54 -7.58 2.84
N LEU A 165 -3.25 -7.27 2.98
CA LEU A 165 -2.24 -8.21 3.45
C LEU A 165 -2.43 -8.61 4.93
N ALA A 166 -2.88 -7.68 5.78
CA ALA A 166 -3.23 -7.98 7.16
C ALA A 166 -4.41 -8.95 7.25
N VAL A 167 -5.48 -8.71 6.47
CA VAL A 167 -6.64 -9.61 6.39
C VAL A 167 -6.23 -10.97 5.83
N ALA A 168 -5.37 -11.01 4.80
CA ALA A 168 -4.86 -12.25 4.25
C ALA A 168 -4.05 -13.06 5.27
N SER A 169 -3.21 -12.40 6.07
CA SER A 169 -2.46 -13.05 7.17
C SER A 169 -3.40 -13.59 8.26
N ALA A 170 -4.48 -12.86 8.58
CA ALA A 170 -5.48 -13.30 9.54
C ALA A 170 -6.24 -14.55 9.03
N VAL A 171 -6.62 -14.55 7.75
CA VAL A 171 -7.28 -15.70 7.09
C VAL A 171 -6.37 -16.92 7.11
N ASP A 172 -5.10 -16.75 6.76
CA ASP A 172 -4.11 -17.82 6.79
C ASP A 172 -3.91 -18.39 8.22
N ALA A 173 -3.85 -17.52 9.23
CA ALA A 173 -3.74 -17.93 10.63
C ALA A 173 -5.00 -18.70 11.10
N LEU A 174 -6.20 -18.30 10.66
CA LEU A 174 -7.45 -18.98 10.97
C LEU A 174 -7.52 -20.37 10.28
N GLU A 175 -7.18 -20.45 8.98
CA GLU A 175 -7.18 -21.70 8.20
C GLU A 175 -6.14 -22.71 8.75
N ARG A 176 -5.01 -22.24 9.25
CA ARG A 176 -4.01 -23.05 9.95
C ARG A 176 -4.37 -23.37 11.41
N SER A 177 -5.49 -22.86 11.90
CA SER A 177 -5.91 -22.99 13.31
C SER A 177 -4.89 -22.43 14.32
N ALA A 178 -4.06 -21.49 13.90
CA ALA A 178 -3.14 -20.76 14.77
C ALA A 178 -3.92 -19.81 15.69
N VAL A 179 -5.08 -19.33 15.23
CA VAL A 179 -6.03 -18.53 16.01
C VAL A 179 -7.43 -19.15 15.91
N GLN A 180 -8.29 -18.83 16.87
CA GLN A 180 -9.67 -19.33 16.88
C GLN A 180 -10.65 -18.35 16.23
N ARG A 181 -10.27 -17.06 16.16
CA ARG A 181 -11.12 -16.02 15.59
C ARG A 181 -10.32 -14.86 15.03
N ILE A 182 -10.95 -14.15 14.09
CA ILE A 182 -10.47 -12.89 13.52
C ILE A 182 -11.39 -11.79 14.04
N VAL A 183 -10.81 -10.70 14.54
CA VAL A 183 -11.54 -9.50 14.96
C VAL A 183 -11.04 -8.33 14.13
N LEU A 184 -11.90 -7.81 13.26
CA LEU A 184 -11.62 -6.65 12.44
C LEU A 184 -12.29 -5.43 13.08
N THR A 185 -11.52 -4.42 13.38
CA THR A 185 -12.04 -3.21 14.00
C THR A 185 -11.50 -1.96 13.31
N ARG A 186 -12.31 -0.92 13.29
CA ARG A 186 -11.98 0.37 12.72
C ARG A 186 -12.61 1.47 13.57
N PRO A 187 -11.97 2.63 13.76
CA PRO A 187 -12.62 3.79 14.34
C PRO A 187 -13.89 4.16 13.57
N ALA A 188 -14.95 4.52 14.29
CA ALA A 188 -16.25 4.80 13.69
C ALA A 188 -16.29 6.10 12.88
N VAL A 189 -15.31 6.98 13.05
CA VAL A 189 -15.20 8.28 12.37
C VAL A 189 -13.81 8.48 11.81
N GLU A 190 -13.73 8.99 10.60
CA GLU A 190 -12.48 9.48 10.02
C GLU A 190 -12.20 10.91 10.49
N ALA A 191 -10.91 11.32 10.47
CA ALA A 191 -10.49 12.63 10.95
C ALA A 191 -11.21 13.75 10.18
N GLY A 192 -12.05 14.51 10.88
CA GLY A 192 -12.82 15.62 10.32
C GLY A 192 -14.30 15.32 9.99
N GLU A 193 -14.72 14.06 10.06
CA GLU A 193 -16.12 13.68 9.82
C GLU A 193 -16.95 13.63 11.10
N ARG A 194 -18.23 13.95 10.97
CA ARG A 194 -19.22 13.84 12.07
C ARG A 194 -20.27 12.82 11.68
N LEU A 195 -20.41 11.75 12.45
CA LEU A 195 -21.42 10.70 12.28
C LEU A 195 -22.88 11.22 12.25
N GLY A 196 -23.12 12.45 12.69
CA GLY A 196 -24.46 13.03 12.77
C GLY A 196 -25.15 13.30 11.43
N VAL A 197 -24.44 13.27 10.32
CA VAL A 197 -24.98 13.64 8.99
C VAL A 197 -25.64 12.46 8.27
N LEU A 198 -25.30 11.22 8.61
CA LEU A 198 -25.87 10.04 7.97
C LEU A 198 -27.19 9.62 8.65
N PRO A 199 -28.27 9.35 7.89
CA PRO A 199 -29.51 8.81 8.44
C PRO A 199 -29.31 7.35 8.86
N GLY A 200 -29.98 6.93 9.94
CA GLY A 200 -29.97 5.54 10.41
C GLY A 200 -29.37 5.34 11.80
N ASP A 201 -29.43 4.09 12.27
CA ASP A 201 -28.85 3.64 13.52
C ASP A 201 -27.31 3.63 13.46
N LEU A 202 -26.63 3.63 14.60
CA LEU A 202 -25.17 3.71 14.69
C LEU A 202 -24.50 2.60 13.86
N ALA A 203 -25.03 1.38 13.90
CA ALA A 203 -24.55 0.26 13.12
C ALA A 203 -24.65 0.51 11.61
N GLN A 204 -25.78 1.04 11.14
CA GLN A 204 -25.99 1.37 9.73
C GLN A 204 -25.10 2.50 9.23
N LYS A 205 -24.75 3.43 10.11
CA LYS A 205 -23.86 4.56 9.78
C LYS A 205 -22.39 4.12 9.64
N VAL A 206 -22.00 3.07 10.33
CA VAL A 206 -20.61 2.55 10.32
C VAL A 206 -20.39 1.51 9.23
N ASP A 207 -21.45 0.83 8.77
CA ASP A 207 -21.37 -0.24 7.75
C ASP A 207 -20.60 0.16 6.46
N PRO A 208 -20.79 1.36 5.88
CA PRO A 208 -20.03 1.77 4.69
C PRO A 208 -18.51 1.79 4.90
N TYR A 209 -18.05 2.13 6.10
CA TYR A 209 -16.63 2.18 6.44
C TYR A 209 -16.01 0.79 6.63
N LEU A 210 -16.83 -0.22 6.86
CA LEU A 210 -16.40 -1.60 7.05
C LEU A 210 -16.38 -2.41 5.73
N ARG A 211 -16.99 -1.90 4.65
CA ARG A 211 -17.06 -2.58 3.35
C ARG A 211 -15.71 -3.05 2.81
N PRO A 212 -14.63 -2.28 2.85
CA PRO A 212 -13.35 -2.76 2.36
C PRO A 212 -12.83 -4.01 3.08
N LEU A 213 -13.18 -4.17 4.35
CA LEU A 213 -12.84 -5.37 5.14
C LEU A 213 -13.67 -6.58 4.72
N TYR A 214 -14.97 -6.38 4.45
CA TYR A 214 -15.84 -7.43 3.91
C TYR A 214 -15.38 -7.88 2.52
N ASP A 215 -15.05 -6.93 1.64
CA ASP A 215 -14.60 -7.22 0.27
C ASP A 215 -13.31 -8.05 0.28
N ALA A 216 -12.35 -7.69 1.13
CA ALA A 216 -11.13 -8.45 1.31
C ALA A 216 -11.40 -9.87 1.82
N LEU A 217 -12.29 -10.05 2.81
CA LEU A 217 -12.66 -11.37 3.33
C LEU A 217 -13.33 -12.23 2.25
N TYR A 218 -14.28 -11.67 1.49
CA TYR A 218 -14.97 -12.40 0.44
C TYR A 218 -14.02 -12.83 -0.69
N GLU A 219 -13.08 -11.99 -1.06
CA GLU A 219 -12.05 -12.34 -2.04
C GLU A 219 -11.15 -13.48 -1.54
N LEU A 220 -10.70 -13.40 -0.27
CA LEU A 220 -9.69 -14.30 0.30
C LEU A 220 -10.23 -15.64 0.78
N MET A 221 -11.50 -15.71 1.20
CA MET A 221 -12.13 -16.94 1.72
C MET A 221 -13.29 -17.45 0.85
N GLY A 222 -13.97 -16.53 0.13
CA GLY A 222 -15.23 -16.79 -0.57
C GLY A 222 -16.45 -16.63 0.33
N HIS A 223 -17.59 -16.28 -0.28
CA HIS A 223 -18.82 -15.91 0.42
C HIS A 223 -19.31 -16.99 1.40
N ASP A 224 -19.37 -18.25 0.98
CA ASP A 224 -19.92 -19.35 1.80
C ASP A 224 -19.10 -19.60 3.07
N LYS A 225 -17.75 -19.53 2.97
CA LYS A 225 -16.87 -19.72 4.12
C LYS A 225 -16.97 -18.54 5.08
N VAL A 226 -17.02 -17.32 4.55
CA VAL A 226 -17.15 -16.09 5.34
C VAL A 226 -18.46 -16.11 6.12
N GLN A 227 -19.59 -16.46 5.48
CA GLN A 227 -20.88 -16.54 6.14
C GLN A 227 -20.86 -17.56 7.28
N LYS A 228 -20.36 -18.78 7.03
CA LYS A 228 -20.21 -19.80 8.08
C LYS A 228 -19.29 -19.38 9.22
N ALA A 229 -18.25 -18.60 8.92
CA ALA A 229 -17.33 -18.09 9.93
C ALA A 229 -17.99 -17.01 10.81
N PHE A 230 -18.83 -16.15 10.25
CA PHE A 230 -19.67 -15.22 11.03
C PHE A 230 -20.68 -15.95 11.93
N GLU A 231 -21.39 -16.95 11.40
CA GLU A 231 -22.36 -17.75 12.18
C GLU A 231 -21.72 -18.45 13.38
N ARG A 232 -20.45 -18.86 13.25
CA ARG A 232 -19.67 -19.51 14.32
C ARG A 232 -18.93 -18.53 15.22
N ASN A 233 -19.07 -17.22 15.01
CA ASN A 233 -18.30 -16.19 15.67
C ASN A 233 -16.77 -16.35 15.50
N ALA A 234 -16.33 -17.01 14.44
CA ALA A 234 -14.92 -17.11 14.06
C ALA A 234 -14.42 -15.84 13.35
N ILE A 235 -15.32 -15.03 12.80
CA ILE A 235 -15.01 -13.70 12.28
C ILE A 235 -15.97 -12.69 12.91
N GLU A 236 -15.45 -11.58 13.34
CA GLU A 236 -16.22 -10.46 13.87
C GLU A 236 -15.70 -9.16 13.26
N ILE A 237 -16.60 -8.31 12.79
CA ILE A 237 -16.28 -6.97 12.32
C ILE A 237 -17.11 -5.99 13.16
N ALA A 238 -16.44 -5.07 13.85
CA ALA A 238 -17.12 -4.13 14.72
C ALA A 238 -16.33 -2.81 14.87
N PRO A 239 -17.02 -1.69 15.08
CA PRO A 239 -16.38 -0.42 15.42
C PRO A 239 -15.52 -0.53 16.67
N LEU A 240 -14.42 0.22 16.72
CA LEU A 240 -13.50 0.23 17.85
C LEU A 240 -14.21 0.56 19.18
N ALA A 241 -15.24 1.42 19.14
CA ALA A 241 -16.03 1.79 20.32
C ALA A 241 -16.67 0.58 21.03
N PHE A 242 -16.97 -0.51 20.29
CA PHE A 242 -17.57 -1.73 20.85
C PHE A 242 -16.53 -2.72 21.42
N MET A 243 -15.25 -2.39 21.32
CA MET A 243 -14.17 -3.24 21.83
C MET A 243 -13.83 -2.96 23.30
N ARG A 244 -14.38 -1.89 23.88
CA ARG A 244 -14.08 -1.48 25.26
C ARG A 244 -14.46 -2.58 26.26
N GLY A 245 -13.52 -2.94 27.15
CA GLY A 245 -13.74 -3.93 28.22
C GLY A 245 -13.80 -5.38 27.76
N ARG A 246 -13.50 -5.66 26.49
CA ARG A 246 -13.53 -7.02 25.92
C ARG A 246 -12.18 -7.71 26.07
N THR A 247 -12.22 -9.02 26.34
CA THR A 247 -11.05 -9.89 26.31
C THR A 247 -11.03 -10.69 25.02
N LEU A 248 -9.99 -10.49 24.19
CA LEU A 248 -9.88 -11.06 22.85
C LEU A 248 -8.85 -12.21 22.82
N ASN A 249 -9.14 -13.31 23.55
CA ASN A 249 -8.25 -14.47 23.62
C ASN A 249 -8.23 -15.24 22.30
N ASN A 250 -7.07 -15.77 21.92
CA ASN A 250 -6.84 -16.59 20.74
C ASN A 250 -7.37 -15.93 19.46
N ALA A 251 -7.26 -14.61 19.36
CA ALA A 251 -7.80 -13.84 18.27
C ALA A 251 -6.68 -13.14 17.48
N PHE A 252 -6.83 -13.14 16.17
CA PHE A 252 -6.09 -12.23 15.31
C PHE A 252 -6.87 -10.91 15.23
N VAL A 253 -6.33 -9.85 15.77
CA VAL A 253 -7.00 -8.55 15.83
C VAL A 253 -6.38 -7.60 14.83
N ILE A 254 -7.20 -6.99 13.98
CA ILE A 254 -6.78 -5.95 13.04
C ILE A 254 -7.49 -4.65 13.41
N LEU A 255 -6.71 -3.62 13.74
CA LEU A 255 -7.20 -2.25 13.85
C LEU A 255 -6.82 -1.49 12.58
N ASP A 256 -7.80 -1.33 11.69
CA ASP A 256 -7.64 -0.56 10.45
C ASP A 256 -7.85 0.93 10.71
N GLU A 257 -7.20 1.79 9.92
CA GLU A 257 -7.24 3.27 10.04
C GLU A 257 -6.94 3.78 11.47
N ALA A 258 -5.96 3.15 12.12
CA ALA A 258 -5.61 3.42 13.52
C ALA A 258 -5.19 4.88 13.80
N GLN A 259 -4.79 5.65 12.76
CA GLN A 259 -4.49 7.08 12.89
C GLN A 259 -5.71 7.93 13.30
N ASN A 260 -6.91 7.39 13.13
CA ASN A 260 -8.17 8.06 13.52
C ASN A 260 -8.56 7.79 14.99
N THR A 261 -7.70 7.12 15.77
CA THR A 261 -7.92 6.93 17.21
C THR A 261 -7.47 8.15 17.99
N THR A 262 -8.11 8.37 19.15
CA THR A 262 -7.72 9.40 20.10
C THR A 262 -6.72 8.85 21.12
N PRO A 263 -5.93 9.71 21.81
CA PRO A 263 -5.02 9.28 22.88
C PRO A 263 -5.74 8.71 24.12
N GLU A 264 -7.04 8.92 24.24
CA GLU A 264 -7.91 8.41 25.30
C GLU A 264 -8.46 7.02 24.92
#